data_f3776635729e375559cd12739993cee0
#
_entry.id   f3776635729e375559cd12739993cee0
#
_cell.length_a   1.000
_cell.length_b   1.000
_cell.length_c   1.000
_cell.angle_alpha   90.00
_cell.angle_beta   90.00
_cell.angle_gamma   90.00
#
_symmetry.space_group_name_H-M   'P 1'
#
loop_
_entity.id
_entity.type
_entity.pdbx_description
1 polymer ?
#
loop_
_entity_poly.entity_id
_entity_poly.type
_entity_poly.pdbx_seq_one_letter_code
_entity_poly.pdbx_strand_id
1 'polypeptide(L)'
;MMKKFTLFFLNILITVAALASPTGNTPQEKYIEKYAPLAVSEMYRSGVPASITLAQGLLESGNGQSELARMSNNHFGIKCHNNWKGGKVYYDDDAKGECFRKYSHPSESYRDHSDFLRYRDRYKFLFDYR
;
A
#
# COMPACT_ATOMS: atom_id res chain seq x y z
N MET A 1 -38.35 4.82 -63.67
CA MET A 1 -38.22 3.77 -62.67
C MET A 1 -37.17 4.23 -61.64
N MET A 2 -37.63 4.74 -60.53
CA MET A 2 -36.74 5.13 -59.45
C MET A 2 -36.57 3.93 -58.50
N LYS A 3 -35.38 3.35 -58.47
CA LYS A 3 -35.05 2.29 -57.49
C LYS A 3 -34.87 2.94 -56.14
N LYS A 4 -35.75 2.61 -55.22
CA LYS A 4 -35.61 2.99 -53.79
C LYS A 4 -34.45 2.23 -53.20
N PHE A 5 -33.36 2.93 -52.85
CA PHE A 5 -32.28 2.41 -52.04
C PHE A 5 -32.76 2.43 -50.59
N THR A 6 -33.11 1.24 -50.08
CA THR A 6 -33.43 1.07 -48.70
C THR A 6 -32.10 0.97 -47.93
N LEU A 7 -31.74 2.02 -47.22
CA LEU A 7 -30.56 2.06 -46.36
C LEU A 7 -30.87 1.26 -45.09
N PHE A 8 -30.34 0.05 -45.01
CA PHE A 8 -30.38 -0.76 -43.78
C PHE A 8 -29.38 -0.17 -42.81
N PHE A 9 -29.86 0.61 -41.86
CA PHE A 9 -29.05 0.95 -40.66
C PHE A 9 -28.93 -0.28 -39.78
N LEU A 10 -27.81 -0.97 -39.89
CA LEU A 10 -27.41 -2.01 -38.96
C LEU A 10 -27.00 -1.30 -37.69
N ASN A 11 -27.92 -1.21 -36.73
CA ASN A 11 -27.62 -0.81 -35.37
C ASN A 11 -26.74 -1.91 -34.70
N ILE A 12 -25.43 -1.72 -34.77
CA ILE A 12 -24.50 -2.49 -33.98
C ILE A 12 -24.64 -1.99 -32.52
N LEU A 13 -25.49 -2.68 -31.78
CA LEU A 13 -25.56 -2.50 -30.33
C LEU A 13 -24.26 -3.04 -29.73
N ILE A 14 -23.28 -2.14 -29.57
CA ILE A 14 -22.07 -2.46 -28.81
C ILE A 14 -22.50 -2.57 -27.35
N THR A 15 -22.83 -3.77 -26.92
CA THR A 15 -22.93 -4.08 -25.50
C THR A 15 -21.52 -4.00 -24.93
N VAL A 16 -21.17 -2.85 -24.36
CA VAL A 16 -20.03 -2.74 -23.46
C VAL A 16 -20.38 -3.60 -22.25
N ALA A 17 -19.94 -4.86 -22.28
CA ALA A 17 -19.90 -5.67 -21.10
C ALA A 17 -18.94 -4.93 -20.15
N ALA A 18 -19.50 -4.18 -19.22
CA ALA A 18 -18.74 -3.72 -18.07
C ALA A 18 -18.22 -5.00 -17.39
N LEU A 19 -16.94 -5.30 -17.61
CA LEU A 19 -16.22 -6.27 -16.81
C LEU A 19 -16.25 -5.71 -15.40
N ALA A 20 -17.28 -6.05 -14.64
CA ALA A 20 -17.29 -5.86 -13.22
C ALA A 20 -16.08 -6.64 -12.72
N SER A 21 -15.02 -5.94 -12.38
CA SER A 21 -13.91 -6.53 -11.64
C SER A 21 -14.53 -7.20 -10.43
N PRO A 22 -14.21 -8.47 -10.14
CA PRO A 22 -14.75 -9.10 -8.96
C PRO A 22 -14.44 -8.19 -7.78
N THR A 23 -15.48 -7.73 -7.11
CA THR A 23 -15.36 -6.87 -5.93
C THR A 23 -14.48 -7.60 -4.93
N GLY A 24 -13.33 -7.00 -4.62
CA GLY A 24 -12.25 -7.62 -3.89
C GLY A 24 -12.69 -8.25 -2.58
N ASN A 25 -12.60 -9.56 -2.53
CA ASN A 25 -12.94 -10.35 -1.35
C ASN A 25 -11.72 -11.01 -0.70
N THR A 26 -10.56 -10.91 -1.34
CA THR A 26 -9.31 -11.46 -0.79
C THR A 26 -8.77 -10.55 0.32
N PRO A 27 -8.01 -11.12 1.28
CA PRO A 27 -7.33 -10.32 2.31
C PRO A 27 -6.43 -9.23 1.73
N GLN A 28 -5.78 -9.50 0.60
CA GLN A 28 -4.93 -8.56 -0.11
C GLN A 28 -5.73 -7.37 -0.63
N GLU A 29 -6.83 -7.63 -1.32
CA GLU A 29 -7.69 -6.58 -1.87
C GLU A 29 -8.28 -5.70 -0.77
N LYS A 30 -8.73 -6.30 0.34
CA LYS A 30 -9.21 -5.56 1.50
C LYS A 30 -8.12 -4.67 2.12
N TYR A 31 -6.90 -5.17 2.19
CA TYR A 31 -5.76 -4.39 2.65
C TYR A 31 -5.49 -3.20 1.74
N ILE A 32 -5.45 -3.44 0.42
CA ILE A 32 -5.22 -2.40 -0.59
C ILE A 32 -6.31 -1.33 -0.49
N GLU A 33 -7.57 -1.71 -0.51
CA GLU A 33 -8.69 -0.79 -0.40
C GLU A 33 -8.59 0.10 0.86
N LYS A 34 -8.27 -0.50 1.99
CA LYS A 34 -8.19 0.20 3.27
C LYS A 34 -7.01 1.16 3.37
N TYR A 35 -5.84 0.76 2.87
CA TYR A 35 -4.58 1.48 3.10
C TYR A 35 -4.04 2.24 1.89
N ALA A 36 -4.61 2.08 0.69
CA ALA A 36 -4.22 2.85 -0.49
C ALA A 36 -4.27 4.36 -0.26
N PRO A 37 -5.29 4.94 0.42
CA PRO A 37 -5.32 6.38 0.70
C PRO A 37 -4.10 6.86 1.52
N LEU A 38 -3.63 6.07 2.48
CA LEU A 38 -2.44 6.39 3.25
C LEU A 38 -1.18 6.36 2.38
N ALA A 39 -1.03 5.33 1.56
CA ALA A 39 0.11 5.19 0.67
C ALA A 39 0.16 6.34 -0.37
N VAL A 40 -0.97 6.75 -0.91
CA VAL A 40 -1.06 7.90 -1.83
C VAL A 40 -0.73 9.20 -1.12
N SER A 41 -1.24 9.43 0.08
CA SER A 41 -0.91 10.61 0.89
C SER A 41 0.60 10.70 1.17
N GLU A 42 1.22 9.58 1.52
CA GLU A 42 2.65 9.51 1.75
C GLU A 42 3.48 9.72 0.47
N MET A 43 3.00 9.27 -0.68
CA MET A 43 3.63 9.56 -1.97
C MET A 43 3.69 11.06 -2.24
N TYR A 44 2.61 11.79 -2.03
CA TYR A 44 2.60 13.25 -2.20
C TYR A 44 3.51 13.96 -1.20
N ARG A 45 3.59 13.46 0.02
CA ARG A 45 4.43 14.06 1.07
C ARG A 45 5.92 13.77 0.90
N SER A 46 6.27 12.54 0.57
CA SER A 46 7.65 12.03 0.65
C SER A 46 8.30 11.75 -0.71
N GLY A 47 7.50 11.60 -1.76
CA GLY A 47 7.97 11.15 -3.08
C GLY A 47 8.17 9.64 -3.19
N VAL A 48 7.88 8.86 -2.14
CA VAL A 48 7.92 7.39 -2.22
C VAL A 48 6.69 6.90 -3.00
N PRO A 49 6.86 6.12 -4.07
CA PRO A 49 5.73 5.64 -4.86
C PRO A 49 4.71 4.88 -4.01
N ALA A 50 3.44 5.22 -4.14
CA ALA A 50 2.35 4.59 -3.37
C ALA A 50 2.28 3.08 -3.56
N SER A 51 2.54 2.59 -4.76
CA SER A 51 2.58 1.15 -5.07
C SER A 51 3.65 0.40 -4.28
N ILE A 52 4.82 1.01 -4.11
CA ILE A 52 5.92 0.43 -3.33
C ILE A 52 5.56 0.39 -1.85
N THR A 53 5.10 1.51 -1.30
CA THR A 53 4.66 1.59 0.10
C THR A 53 3.57 0.57 0.38
N LEU A 54 2.55 0.50 -0.48
CA LEU A 54 1.42 -0.40 -0.30
C LEU A 54 1.82 -1.87 -0.39
N ALA A 55 2.65 -2.24 -1.38
CA ALA A 55 3.15 -3.59 -1.54
C ALA A 55 3.99 -4.04 -0.34
N GLN A 56 4.89 -3.20 0.15
CA GLN A 56 5.70 -3.51 1.32
C GLN A 56 4.83 -3.63 2.58
N GLY A 57 3.91 -2.71 2.81
CA GLY A 57 2.99 -2.80 3.93
C GLY A 57 2.15 -4.07 3.93
N LEU A 58 1.65 -4.46 2.77
CA LEU A 58 0.88 -5.69 2.58
C LEU A 58 1.69 -6.94 2.92
N LEU A 59 2.91 -7.04 2.40
CA LEU A 59 3.79 -8.20 2.61
C LEU A 59 4.30 -8.27 4.05
N GLU A 60 4.84 -7.19 4.58
CA GLU A 60 5.46 -7.14 5.91
C GLU A 60 4.46 -7.30 7.05
N SER A 61 3.21 -6.90 6.85
CA SER A 61 2.15 -7.01 7.87
C SER A 61 1.27 -8.25 7.72
N GLY A 62 1.50 -9.10 6.72
CA GLY A 62 0.60 -10.21 6.41
C GLY A 62 -0.82 -9.70 6.15
N ASN A 63 -0.98 -8.76 5.24
CA ASN A 63 -2.25 -8.07 4.96
C ASN A 63 -2.83 -7.32 6.18
N GLY A 64 -1.97 -6.82 7.06
CA GLY A 64 -2.37 -6.16 8.31
C GLY A 64 -2.85 -7.14 9.40
N GLN A 65 -2.72 -8.44 9.20
CA GLN A 65 -3.28 -9.47 10.08
C GLN A 65 -2.23 -10.14 10.96
N SER A 66 -0.93 -9.89 10.75
CA SER A 66 0.10 -10.44 11.61
C SER A 66 -0.08 -9.98 13.06
N GLU A 67 0.34 -10.81 14.00
CA GLU A 67 0.27 -10.48 15.43
C GLU A 67 1.00 -9.17 15.72
N LEU A 68 2.22 -9.02 15.20
CA LEU A 68 3.01 -7.80 15.35
C LEU A 68 2.28 -6.56 14.81
N ALA A 69 1.71 -6.62 13.61
CA ALA A 69 0.98 -5.50 13.03
C ALA A 69 -0.24 -5.10 13.87
N ARG A 70 -0.99 -6.09 14.38
CA ARG A 70 -2.18 -5.83 15.21
C ARG A 70 -1.86 -5.23 16.57
N MET A 71 -0.79 -5.70 17.21
CA MET A 71 -0.43 -5.23 18.57
C MET A 71 0.33 -3.90 18.55
N SER A 72 0.95 -3.53 17.44
CA SER A 72 1.84 -2.37 17.35
C SER A 72 1.45 -1.31 16.33
N ASN A 73 0.47 -1.56 15.46
CA ASN A 73 0.17 -0.75 14.27
C ASN A 73 1.38 -0.53 13.34
N ASN A 74 2.38 -1.39 13.46
CA ASN A 74 3.62 -1.34 12.68
C ASN A 74 3.49 -2.26 11.47
N HIS A 75 3.10 -1.71 10.33
CA HIS A 75 2.84 -2.46 9.11
C HIS A 75 4.10 -2.82 8.31
N PHE A 76 5.25 -2.30 8.71
CA PHE A 76 6.51 -2.47 7.99
C PHE A 76 7.59 -3.19 8.78
N GLY A 77 7.27 -3.65 9.98
CA GLY A 77 8.25 -4.31 10.85
C GLY A 77 9.44 -3.41 11.20
N ILE A 78 9.22 -2.12 11.40
CA ILE A 78 10.30 -1.20 11.72
C ILE A 78 10.80 -1.46 13.13
N LYS A 79 12.08 -1.80 13.23
CA LYS A 79 12.75 -2.05 14.52
C LYS A 79 13.05 -0.73 15.24
N CYS A 80 13.22 -0.79 16.57
CA CYS A 80 13.43 0.40 17.38
C CYS A 80 14.68 1.19 17.00
N HIS A 81 15.76 0.49 16.65
CA HIS A 81 17.08 1.11 16.53
C HIS A 81 17.50 1.90 17.78
N ASN A 82 18.64 2.57 17.77
CA ASN A 82 19.23 3.17 18.98
C ASN A 82 18.56 4.47 19.45
N ASN A 83 17.83 5.16 18.57
CA ASN A 83 17.32 6.50 18.82
C ASN A 83 15.78 6.57 18.92
N TRP A 84 15.08 5.43 18.87
CA TRP A 84 13.63 5.43 18.99
C TRP A 84 13.19 5.67 20.45
N LYS A 85 12.38 6.70 20.66
CA LYS A 85 11.86 7.09 21.98
C LYS A 85 10.34 6.90 22.11
N GLY A 86 9.68 6.42 21.07
CA GLY A 86 8.25 6.14 21.07
C GLY A 86 7.89 4.82 21.74
N GLY A 87 6.65 4.38 21.58
CA GLY A 87 6.16 3.11 22.07
C GLY A 87 6.95 1.92 21.52
N LYS A 88 7.04 0.86 22.29
CA LYS A 88 7.80 -0.33 21.93
C LYS A 88 6.98 -1.59 22.17
N VAL A 89 7.21 -2.60 21.34
CA VAL A 89 6.80 -3.97 21.59
C VAL A 89 8.00 -4.88 21.36
N TYR A 90 8.01 -5.99 22.05
CA TYR A 90 9.04 -7.02 21.90
C TYR A 90 8.40 -8.25 21.29
N TYR A 91 8.99 -8.73 20.22
CA TYR A 91 8.46 -9.84 19.45
C TYR A 91 9.60 -10.72 18.93
N ASP A 92 9.38 -12.03 18.89
CA ASP A 92 10.36 -12.95 18.34
C ASP A 92 10.24 -12.97 16.83
N ASP A 93 11.32 -12.61 16.14
CA ASP A 93 11.42 -12.58 14.69
C ASP A 93 12.73 -13.31 14.28
N ASP A 94 13.69 -12.63 13.67
CA ASP A 94 15.01 -13.23 13.37
C ASP A 94 15.76 -13.63 14.64
N ALA A 95 15.54 -12.91 15.74
CA ALA A 95 16.05 -13.20 17.07
C ALA A 95 14.93 -13.11 18.12
N LYS A 96 15.16 -13.68 19.30
CA LYS A 96 14.22 -13.58 20.40
C LYS A 96 14.18 -12.18 20.98
N GLY A 97 12.96 -11.69 21.27
CA GLY A 97 12.75 -10.45 21.99
C GLY A 97 13.23 -9.21 21.26
N GLU A 98 13.17 -9.18 19.92
CA GLU A 98 13.53 -7.99 19.17
C GLU A 98 12.57 -6.84 19.42
N CYS A 99 13.12 -5.63 19.50
CA CYS A 99 12.36 -4.42 19.72
C CYS A 99 11.80 -3.85 18.41
N PHE A 100 10.48 -3.73 18.35
CA PHE A 100 9.77 -3.08 17.25
C PHE A 100 9.08 -1.80 17.72
N ARG A 101 9.01 -0.82 16.83
CA ARG A 101 8.30 0.42 17.08
C ARG A 101 6.80 0.15 17.20
N LYS A 102 6.18 0.79 18.19
CA LYS A 102 4.73 0.77 18.38
C LYS A 102 4.15 2.15 18.10
N TYR A 103 3.07 2.18 17.34
CA TYR A 103 2.38 3.40 16.95
C TYR A 103 0.95 3.39 17.48
N SER A 104 0.35 4.58 17.63
CA SER A 104 -1.04 4.73 18.04
C SER A 104 -2.01 4.41 16.91
N HIS A 105 -1.57 4.59 15.65
CA HIS A 105 -2.37 4.36 14.44
C HIS A 105 -1.49 3.87 13.28
N PRO A 106 -2.00 3.04 12.37
CA PRO A 106 -1.25 2.58 11.20
C PRO A 106 -0.66 3.69 10.34
N SER A 107 -1.33 4.84 10.22
CA SER A 107 -0.83 6.00 9.46
C SER A 107 0.54 6.49 9.93
N GLU A 108 0.83 6.36 11.22
CA GLU A 108 2.13 6.72 11.77
C GLU A 108 3.24 5.78 11.27
N SER A 109 2.93 4.48 11.13
CA SER A 109 3.89 3.54 10.55
C SER A 109 4.14 3.79 9.08
N TYR A 110 3.12 4.19 8.32
CA TYR A 110 3.25 4.59 6.91
C TYR A 110 4.13 5.82 6.77
N ARG A 111 3.94 6.81 7.63
CA ARG A 111 4.78 8.02 7.66
C ARG A 111 6.22 7.70 8.01
N ASP A 112 6.43 6.91 9.04
CA ASP A 112 7.76 6.53 9.51
C ASP A 112 8.52 5.69 8.47
N HIS A 113 7.82 4.80 7.77
CA HIS A 113 8.37 4.05 6.64
C HIS A 113 8.84 4.97 5.51
N SER A 114 8.03 5.96 5.13
CA SER A 114 8.39 6.91 4.10
C SER A 114 9.60 7.75 4.50
N ASP A 115 9.65 8.20 5.76
CA ASP A 115 10.78 8.95 6.30
C ASP A 115 12.05 8.09 6.38
N PHE A 116 11.89 6.83 6.71
CA PHE A 116 12.98 5.85 6.73
C PHE A 116 13.64 5.70 5.35
N LEU A 117 12.84 5.60 4.29
CA LEU A 117 13.36 5.51 2.93
C LEU A 117 13.93 6.85 2.45
N ARG A 118 13.25 7.95 2.77
CA ARG A 118 13.61 9.27 2.24
C ARG A 118 14.89 9.85 2.84
N TYR A 119 15.08 9.69 4.14
CA TYR A 119 16.11 10.44 4.88
C TYR A 119 17.32 9.61 5.31
N ARG A 120 17.32 8.29 5.12
CA ARG A 120 18.51 7.49 5.37
C ARG A 120 19.46 7.51 4.19
N ASP A 121 20.73 7.77 4.44
CA ASP A 121 21.77 7.85 3.42
C ASP A 121 21.83 6.60 2.53
N ARG A 122 21.58 5.43 3.12
CA ARG A 122 21.54 4.15 2.43
C ARG A 122 20.56 4.11 1.26
N TYR A 123 19.49 4.90 1.31
CA TYR A 123 18.40 4.87 0.33
C TYR A 123 18.31 6.14 -0.53
N LYS A 124 19.20 7.12 -0.33
CA LYS A 124 19.17 8.38 -1.07
C LYS A 124 19.21 8.19 -2.59
N PHE A 125 19.94 7.18 -3.05
CA PHE A 125 20.05 6.90 -4.49
C PHE A 125 18.70 6.57 -5.15
N LEU A 126 17.70 6.11 -4.40
CA LEU A 126 16.37 5.82 -4.92
C LEU A 126 15.61 7.08 -5.36
N PHE A 127 16.04 8.25 -4.90
CA PHE A 127 15.40 9.54 -5.19
C PHE A 127 16.25 10.43 -6.11
N ASP A 128 17.34 9.91 -6.62
CA ASP A 128 18.24 10.63 -7.53
C ASP A 128 17.75 10.46 -8.99
N TYR A 129 16.57 11.02 -9.27
CA TYR A 129 16.02 11.05 -10.62
C TYR A 129 16.65 12.17 -11.41
N ARG A 130 17.41 11.81 -12.42
CA ARG A 130 17.88 12.74 -13.45
C ARG A 130 17.14 12.52 -14.74
#